data_081923de62649ce32b08dc93593397f0
#
_entry.id   081923de62649ce32b08dc93593397f0
#
_cell.length_a   1.000
_cell.length_b   1.000
_cell.length_c   1.000
_cell.angle_alpha   90.00
_cell.angle_beta   90.00
_cell.angle_gamma   90.00
#
_symmetry.space_group_name_H-M   'P 1'
#
loop_
_entity.id
_entity.type
_entity.pdbx_description
1 polymer ?
#
loop_
_entity_poly.entity_id
_entity_poly.type
_entity_poly.pdbx_seq_one_letter_code
_entity_poly.pdbx_strand_id
1 'polypeptide(L)'
;MPRHIAFQELTQIKQIFFPKTFSQKYSHVGYSYLSIPKQWESIVRVCIMDIEKLMWPKYLPFWFKRLIHYLATGNSVVRVKYWWARNLRQRLTGGAMVTDIKDKFATLRIYGYFSQEMEDIINKADKQCQSICEYCGSNDDVQISNTSWIRNVCKKCRK
;
A
#
# COMPACT_ATOMS: atom_id res chain seq x y z
N MET A 1 8.39 -25.66 23.64
CA MET A 1 8.47 -24.28 23.06
C MET A 1 7.42 -23.94 22.00
N PRO A 2 6.13 -24.29 22.12
CA PRO A 2 5.09 -23.92 21.16
C PRO A 2 4.37 -22.59 21.46
N ARG A 3 4.52 -22.03 22.68
CA ARG A 3 3.68 -20.86 23.12
C ARG A 3 4.09 -19.49 22.55
N HIS A 4 5.35 -19.30 22.18
CA HIS A 4 5.81 -18.00 21.63
C HIS A 4 5.34 -17.75 20.20
N ILE A 5 5.23 -18.77 19.38
CA ILE A 5 4.80 -18.65 17.97
C ILE A 5 3.30 -18.29 17.92
N ALA A 6 2.48 -18.95 18.77
CA ALA A 6 1.05 -18.66 18.84
C ALA A 6 0.73 -17.24 19.33
N PHE A 7 1.55 -16.66 20.22
CA PHE A 7 1.35 -15.30 20.71
C PHE A 7 1.72 -14.24 19.66
N GLN A 8 2.80 -14.46 18.91
CA GLN A 8 3.19 -13.59 17.80
C GLN A 8 2.16 -13.64 16.65
N GLU A 9 1.66 -14.82 16.30
CA GLU A 9 0.58 -14.98 15.33
C GLU A 9 -0.69 -14.25 15.75
N LEU A 10 -1.12 -14.37 17.01
CA LEU A 10 -2.28 -13.67 17.56
C LEU A 10 -2.12 -12.15 17.56
N THR A 11 -0.91 -11.66 17.84
CA THR A 11 -0.61 -10.21 17.81
C THR A 11 -0.65 -9.69 16.39
N GLN A 12 -0.10 -10.41 15.42
CA GLN A 12 -0.16 -10.07 14.00
C GLN A 12 -1.60 -10.13 13.48
N ILE A 13 -2.37 -11.14 13.84
CA ILE A 13 -3.80 -11.25 13.50
C ILE A 13 -4.58 -10.06 14.06
N LYS A 14 -4.36 -9.67 15.32
CA LYS A 14 -5.00 -8.47 15.90
C LYS A 14 -4.64 -7.19 15.15
N GLN A 15 -3.39 -7.00 14.74
CA GLN A 15 -2.98 -5.84 13.95
C GLN A 15 -3.62 -5.83 12.55
N ILE A 16 -3.84 -6.98 11.95
CA ILE A 16 -4.52 -7.13 10.67
C ILE A 16 -6.01 -6.75 10.79
N PHE A 17 -6.69 -7.22 11.84
CA PHE A 17 -8.12 -6.97 12.02
C PHE A 17 -8.44 -5.60 12.64
N PHE A 18 -7.52 -5.06 13.46
CA PHE A 18 -7.68 -3.78 14.16
C PHE A 18 -6.47 -2.88 13.98
N PRO A 19 -6.18 -2.44 12.75
CA PRO A 19 -5.02 -1.59 12.50
C PRO A 19 -5.23 -0.20 13.09
N LYS A 20 -4.26 0.26 13.89
CA LYS A 20 -4.27 1.60 14.50
C LYS A 20 -3.76 2.69 13.55
N THR A 21 -2.84 2.34 12.65
CA THR A 21 -2.21 3.28 11.72
C THR A 21 -2.43 2.87 10.27
N PHE A 22 -2.22 3.80 9.33
CA PHE A 22 -2.30 3.51 7.90
C PHE A 22 -1.32 2.41 7.47
N SER A 23 -0.07 2.48 7.91
CA SER A 23 0.93 1.46 7.64
C SER A 23 0.54 0.09 8.19
N GLN A 24 -0.04 0.02 9.39
CA GLN A 24 -0.57 -1.23 9.94
C GLN A 24 -1.79 -1.72 9.18
N LYS A 25 -2.67 -0.81 8.74
CA LYS A 25 -3.86 -1.18 7.96
C LYS A 25 -3.50 -1.86 6.65
N TYR A 26 -2.40 -1.46 6.01
CA TYR A 26 -1.98 -1.96 4.71
C TYR A 26 -0.70 -2.82 4.75
N SER A 27 -0.12 -3.07 5.93
CA SER A 27 1.06 -3.92 6.10
C SER A 27 0.89 -5.35 5.56
N HIS A 28 -0.36 -5.83 5.50
CA HIS A 28 -0.69 -7.14 4.91
C HIS A 28 -0.52 -7.20 3.39
N VAL A 29 -0.34 -6.06 2.73
CA VAL A 29 -0.12 -5.99 1.27
C VAL A 29 1.38 -6.03 0.93
N GLY A 30 2.23 -6.30 1.93
CA GLY A 30 3.68 -6.36 1.75
C GLY A 30 4.39 -5.02 2.00
N TYR A 31 3.67 -4.01 2.51
CA TYR A 31 4.25 -2.70 2.85
C TYR A 31 5.08 -2.79 4.13
N SER A 32 6.29 -3.30 4.03
CA SER A 32 7.22 -3.19 5.13
C SER A 32 7.69 -1.75 5.34
N TYR A 33 7.62 -0.89 4.31
CA TYR A 33 8.08 0.51 4.39
C TYR A 33 7.31 1.39 3.41
N LEU A 34 6.35 2.18 3.92
CA LEU A 34 5.82 3.33 3.20
C LEU A 34 6.83 4.47 3.30
N SER A 35 7.69 4.58 2.31
CA SER A 35 8.62 5.71 2.18
C SER A 35 8.03 6.77 1.26
N ILE A 36 6.98 7.43 1.74
CA ILE A 36 6.29 8.50 1.03
C ILE A 36 6.22 9.77 1.89
N PRO A 37 6.18 10.97 1.27
CA PRO A 37 5.91 12.20 1.99
C PRO A 37 4.56 12.13 2.74
N LYS A 38 4.51 12.68 3.96
CA LYS A 38 3.30 12.71 4.78
C LYS A 38 2.11 13.37 4.06
N GLN A 39 2.39 14.36 3.23
CA GLN A 39 1.40 15.12 2.47
C GLN A 39 0.69 14.27 1.40
N TRP A 40 1.32 13.18 0.95
CA TRP A 40 0.76 12.25 -0.02
C TRP A 40 -0.12 11.15 0.60
N GLU A 41 -0.07 11.00 1.93
CA GLU A 41 -0.73 9.88 2.61
C GLU A 41 -2.22 9.76 2.28
N SER A 42 -2.95 10.88 2.21
CA SER A 42 -4.38 10.88 1.88
C SER A 42 -4.66 10.40 0.46
N ILE A 43 -3.85 10.84 -0.51
CA ILE A 43 -3.97 10.47 -1.92
C ILE A 43 -3.67 8.96 -2.08
N VAL A 44 -2.55 8.52 -1.50
CA VAL A 44 -2.15 7.11 -1.55
C VAL A 44 -3.19 6.21 -0.88
N ARG A 45 -3.78 6.67 0.24
CA ARG A 45 -4.87 5.94 0.90
C ARG A 45 -6.07 5.73 -0.02
N VAL A 46 -6.53 6.78 -0.71
CA VAL A 46 -7.65 6.68 -1.66
C VAL A 46 -7.29 5.76 -2.81
N CYS A 47 -6.11 5.93 -3.39
CA CYS A 47 -5.60 5.09 -4.47
C CYS A 47 -5.63 3.60 -4.09
N ILE A 48 -5.09 3.24 -2.93
CA ILE A 48 -5.07 1.85 -2.46
C ILE A 48 -6.48 1.31 -2.20
N MET A 49 -7.37 2.12 -1.64
CA MET A 49 -8.77 1.70 -1.44
C MET A 49 -9.48 1.41 -2.76
N ASP A 50 -9.21 2.19 -3.80
CA ASP A 50 -9.82 1.98 -5.11
C ASP A 50 -9.21 0.76 -5.82
N ILE A 51 -7.90 0.54 -5.73
CA ILE A 51 -7.25 -0.70 -6.19
C ILE A 51 -7.85 -1.92 -5.46
N GLU A 52 -8.02 -1.86 -4.14
CA GLU A 52 -8.60 -2.96 -3.37
C GLU A 52 -10.03 -3.30 -3.79
N LYS A 53 -10.84 -2.30 -4.15
CA LYS A 53 -12.21 -2.51 -4.66
C LYS A 53 -12.21 -3.28 -5.98
N LEU A 54 -11.26 -3.00 -6.86
CA LEU A 54 -11.11 -3.71 -8.14
C LEU A 54 -10.47 -5.08 -7.98
N MET A 55 -9.51 -5.20 -7.06
CA MET A 55 -8.75 -6.43 -6.86
C MET A 55 -9.60 -7.57 -6.27
N TRP A 56 -10.53 -7.25 -5.36
CA TRP A 56 -11.30 -8.26 -4.66
C TRP A 56 -12.77 -8.28 -5.08
N PRO A 57 -13.39 -9.47 -5.16
CA PRO A 57 -14.83 -9.56 -5.38
C PRO A 57 -15.62 -8.75 -4.36
N LYS A 58 -16.61 -7.98 -4.84
CA LYS A 58 -17.39 -7.05 -3.98
C LYS A 58 -18.17 -7.74 -2.88
N TYR A 59 -18.62 -8.97 -3.12
CA TYR A 59 -19.43 -9.77 -2.17
C TYR A 59 -18.62 -10.32 -0.98
N LEU A 60 -17.30 -10.29 -1.04
CA LEU A 60 -16.48 -10.83 0.05
C LEU A 60 -16.35 -9.83 1.19
N PRO A 61 -16.59 -10.22 2.44
CA PRO A 61 -16.42 -9.36 3.58
C PRO A 61 -14.95 -9.00 3.79
N PHE A 62 -14.71 -7.81 4.31
CA PHE A 62 -13.37 -7.25 4.48
C PHE A 62 -12.43 -8.12 5.33
N TRP A 63 -12.93 -8.69 6.44
CA TRP A 63 -12.16 -9.58 7.29
C TRP A 63 -11.68 -10.84 6.55
N PHE A 64 -12.52 -11.39 5.66
CA PHE A 64 -12.18 -12.58 4.87
C PHE A 64 -11.07 -12.28 3.85
N LYS A 65 -11.17 -11.17 3.15
CA LYS A 65 -10.13 -10.70 2.22
C LYS A 65 -8.78 -10.61 2.93
N ARG A 66 -8.75 -10.03 4.12
CA ARG A 66 -7.54 -9.90 4.94
C ARG A 66 -7.01 -11.22 5.44
N LEU A 67 -7.88 -12.09 5.91
CA LEU A 67 -7.49 -13.42 6.37
C LEU A 67 -6.81 -14.20 5.23
N ILE A 68 -7.45 -14.28 4.07
CA ILE A 68 -6.89 -14.98 2.91
C ILE A 68 -5.57 -14.34 2.46
N HIS A 69 -5.49 -13.03 2.44
CA HIS A 69 -4.25 -12.35 2.09
C HIS A 69 -3.12 -12.67 3.08
N TYR A 70 -3.37 -12.60 4.39
CA TYR A 70 -2.40 -12.96 5.43
C TYR A 70 -1.91 -14.40 5.30
N LEU A 71 -2.83 -15.35 5.14
CA LEU A 71 -2.48 -16.76 4.99
C LEU A 71 -1.67 -17.03 3.70
N ALA A 72 -1.91 -16.26 2.65
CA ALA A 72 -1.23 -16.40 1.37
C ALA A 72 0.16 -15.73 1.34
N THR A 73 0.38 -14.64 2.10
CA THR A 73 1.56 -13.77 1.99
C THR A 73 2.35 -13.64 3.30
N GLY A 74 1.88 -14.24 4.39
CA GLY A 74 2.53 -14.24 5.70
C GLY A 74 3.96 -14.80 5.67
N ASN A 75 4.59 -14.94 6.83
CA ASN A 75 5.95 -15.49 6.93
C ASN A 75 6.04 -16.92 6.34
N SER A 76 7.26 -17.44 6.20
CA SER A 76 7.50 -18.74 5.56
C SER A 76 6.71 -19.89 6.18
N VAL A 77 6.58 -19.90 7.51
CA VAL A 77 5.84 -20.94 8.26
C VAL A 77 4.35 -20.89 7.91
N VAL A 78 3.75 -19.70 7.92
CA VAL A 78 2.33 -19.50 7.57
C VAL A 78 2.08 -19.89 6.11
N ARG A 79 2.94 -19.48 5.19
CA ARG A 79 2.81 -19.78 3.75
C ARG A 79 2.88 -21.27 3.45
N VAL A 80 3.76 -22.01 4.13
CA VAL A 80 3.87 -23.46 3.95
C VAL A 80 2.64 -24.16 4.52
N LYS A 81 2.21 -23.79 5.72
CA LYS A 81 1.04 -24.40 6.38
C LYS A 81 -0.26 -24.16 5.63
N TYR A 82 -0.43 -22.97 5.02
CA TYR A 82 -1.66 -22.57 4.34
C TYR A 82 -1.46 -22.34 2.84
N TRP A 83 -0.72 -23.23 2.18
CA TRP A 83 -0.42 -23.17 0.74
C TRP A 83 -1.67 -22.99 -0.16
N TRP A 84 -2.80 -23.57 0.24
CA TRP A 84 -4.08 -23.44 -0.46
C TRP A 84 -4.60 -21.98 -0.50
N ALA A 85 -4.29 -21.19 0.52
CA ALA A 85 -4.73 -19.79 0.58
C ALA A 85 -4.10 -18.94 -0.54
N ARG A 86 -2.89 -19.26 -0.98
CA ARG A 86 -2.24 -18.62 -2.12
C ARG A 86 -3.01 -18.86 -3.41
N ASN A 87 -3.41 -20.10 -3.66
CA ASN A 87 -4.19 -20.45 -4.85
C ASN A 87 -5.59 -19.81 -4.82
N LEU A 88 -6.23 -19.83 -3.65
CA LEU A 88 -7.52 -19.16 -3.47
C LEU A 88 -7.40 -17.65 -3.70
N ARG A 89 -6.40 -16.99 -3.11
CA ARG A 89 -6.14 -15.57 -3.32
C ARG A 89 -5.95 -15.27 -4.81
N GLN A 90 -5.09 -16.02 -5.48
CA GLN A 90 -4.82 -15.83 -6.91
C GLN A 90 -6.09 -15.93 -7.75
N ARG A 91 -6.96 -16.91 -7.47
CA ARG A 91 -8.26 -17.05 -8.16
C ARG A 91 -9.19 -15.87 -7.87
N LEU A 92 -9.25 -15.40 -6.63
CA LEU A 92 -10.14 -14.31 -6.21
C LEU A 92 -9.69 -12.93 -6.72
N THR A 93 -8.38 -12.72 -6.88
CA THR A 93 -7.83 -11.40 -7.24
C THR A 93 -7.31 -11.35 -8.68
N GLY A 94 -7.43 -12.43 -9.45
CA GLY A 94 -6.79 -12.51 -10.77
C GLY A 94 -5.26 -12.40 -10.73
N GLY A 95 -4.64 -12.63 -9.55
CA GLY A 95 -3.19 -12.47 -9.34
C GLY A 95 -2.77 -11.05 -8.95
N ALA A 96 -3.67 -10.08 -8.96
CA ALA A 96 -3.34 -8.70 -8.60
C ALA A 96 -2.75 -8.59 -7.19
N MET A 97 -1.68 -7.82 -7.05
CA MET A 97 -0.98 -7.63 -5.78
C MET A 97 -0.15 -6.36 -5.81
N VAL A 98 -0.23 -5.57 -4.75
CA VAL A 98 0.73 -4.50 -4.49
C VAL A 98 1.90 -5.06 -3.69
N THR A 99 3.13 -4.75 -4.08
CA THR A 99 4.34 -5.26 -3.42
C THR A 99 5.14 -4.20 -2.70
N ASP A 100 5.13 -2.95 -3.19
CA ASP A 100 5.89 -1.84 -2.60
C ASP A 100 5.24 -0.50 -2.96
N ILE A 101 5.37 0.50 -2.07
CA ILE A 101 4.96 1.88 -2.32
C ILE A 101 6.04 2.81 -1.80
N LYS A 102 6.53 3.68 -2.67
CA LYS A 102 7.57 4.65 -2.30
C LYS A 102 7.55 5.90 -3.16
N ASP A 103 8.16 6.95 -2.64
CA ASP A 103 8.60 8.09 -3.41
C ASP A 103 9.91 7.77 -4.15
N LYS A 104 9.97 8.12 -5.42
CA LYS A 104 11.21 8.06 -6.20
C LYS A 104 11.24 9.21 -7.19
N PHE A 105 12.19 10.12 -7.00
CA PHE A 105 12.40 11.29 -7.86
C PHE A 105 11.14 12.17 -7.97
N ALA A 106 10.52 12.49 -6.83
CA ALA A 106 9.31 13.30 -6.74
C ALA A 106 8.08 12.68 -7.44
N THR A 107 8.09 11.36 -7.67
CA THR A 107 6.98 10.60 -8.25
C THR A 107 6.54 9.48 -7.33
N LEU A 108 5.23 9.23 -7.26
CA LEU A 108 4.67 8.08 -6.55
C LEU A 108 4.92 6.80 -7.35
N ARG A 109 5.57 5.84 -6.74
CA ARG A 109 5.76 4.51 -7.32
C ARG A 109 5.03 3.47 -6.51
N ILE A 110 4.07 2.79 -7.14
CA ILE A 110 3.38 1.63 -6.60
C ILE A 110 3.76 0.43 -7.45
N TYR A 111 4.45 -0.52 -6.85
CA TYR A 111 4.91 -1.73 -7.53
C TYR A 111 3.96 -2.88 -7.26
N GLY A 112 3.77 -3.72 -8.27
CA GLY A 112 2.88 -4.86 -8.12
C GLY A 112 2.49 -5.49 -9.46
N TYR A 113 1.42 -6.25 -9.42
CA TYR A 113 0.75 -6.83 -10.59
C TYR A 113 -0.64 -6.21 -10.70
N PHE A 114 -0.89 -5.47 -11.77
CA PHE A 114 -2.09 -4.65 -11.94
C PHE A 114 -2.78 -4.92 -13.28
N SER A 115 -4.11 -4.74 -13.30
CA SER A 115 -4.85 -4.57 -14.54
C SER A 115 -4.68 -3.14 -15.05
N GLN A 116 -5.00 -2.88 -16.32
CA GLN A 116 -4.95 -1.55 -16.90
C GLN A 116 -5.76 -0.53 -16.09
N GLU A 117 -6.94 -0.90 -15.63
CA GLU A 117 -7.80 -0.03 -14.81
C GLU A 117 -7.15 0.34 -13.47
N MET A 118 -6.42 -0.57 -12.85
CA MET A 118 -5.65 -0.28 -11.63
C MET A 118 -4.45 0.63 -11.92
N GLU A 119 -3.77 0.42 -13.04
CA GLU A 119 -2.68 1.31 -13.47
C GLU A 119 -3.16 2.73 -13.73
N ASP A 120 -4.33 2.91 -14.31
CA ASP A 120 -4.94 4.23 -14.53
C ASP A 120 -5.21 4.95 -13.19
N ILE A 121 -5.67 4.22 -12.17
CA ILE A 121 -5.83 4.76 -10.81
C ILE A 121 -4.49 5.17 -10.21
N ILE A 122 -3.45 4.36 -10.38
CA ILE A 122 -2.09 4.66 -9.90
C ILE A 122 -1.54 5.91 -10.60
N ASN A 123 -1.67 6.00 -11.92
CA ASN A 123 -1.21 7.14 -12.70
C ASN A 123 -1.94 8.44 -12.32
N LYS A 124 -3.23 8.36 -12.01
CA LYS A 124 -3.99 9.50 -11.49
C LYS A 124 -3.49 9.95 -10.12
N ALA A 125 -3.22 9.01 -9.23
CA ALA A 125 -2.68 9.30 -7.89
C ALA A 125 -1.27 9.92 -7.99
N ASP A 126 -0.40 9.42 -8.87
CA ASP A 126 0.93 9.97 -9.10
C ASP A 126 0.85 11.44 -9.57
N LYS A 127 0.01 11.76 -10.55
CA LYS A 127 -0.21 13.15 -11.00
C LYS A 127 -0.69 14.06 -9.87
N GLN A 128 -1.57 13.57 -9.00
CA GLN A 128 -2.02 14.32 -7.83
C GLN A 128 -0.87 14.54 -6.83
N CYS A 129 -0.03 13.56 -6.58
CA CYS A 129 1.15 13.66 -5.71
C CYS A 129 2.14 14.69 -6.27
N GLN A 130 2.37 14.69 -7.58
CA GLN A 130 3.27 15.66 -8.23
C GLN A 130 2.78 17.12 -8.14
N SER A 131 1.47 17.34 -7.98
CA SER A 131 0.89 18.67 -7.83
C SER A 131 0.94 19.22 -6.39
N ILE A 132 1.47 18.48 -5.42
CA ILE A 132 1.48 18.84 -4.01
C ILE A 132 2.91 18.99 -3.50
N CYS A 133 3.17 20.10 -2.81
CA CYS A 133 4.44 20.33 -2.14
C CYS A 133 4.70 19.30 -1.05
N GLU A 134 5.83 18.59 -1.13
CA GLU A 134 6.21 17.55 -0.17
C GLU A 134 6.51 18.09 1.24
N TYR A 135 6.80 19.40 1.38
CA TYR A 135 7.07 20.02 2.69
C TYR A 135 5.80 20.51 3.39
N CYS A 136 4.94 21.25 2.69
CA CYS A 136 3.81 21.93 3.34
C CYS A 136 2.43 21.48 2.84
N GLY A 137 2.35 20.66 1.80
CA GLY A 137 1.09 20.19 1.23
C GLY A 137 0.35 21.20 0.33
N SER A 138 0.93 22.40 0.08
CA SER A 138 0.35 23.38 -0.83
C SER A 138 0.42 22.88 -2.27
N ASN A 139 -0.57 23.26 -3.09
CA ASN A 139 -0.59 23.06 -4.54
C ASN A 139 -0.27 24.34 -5.34
N ASP A 140 0.23 25.40 -4.66
CA ASP A 140 0.51 26.69 -5.26
C ASP A 140 1.90 26.70 -5.95
N ASP A 141 1.93 26.78 -7.27
CA ASP A 141 3.15 26.81 -8.10
C ASP A 141 4.18 25.76 -7.66
N VAL A 142 3.78 24.48 -7.69
CA VAL A 142 4.63 23.36 -7.36
C VAL A 142 5.53 23.00 -8.54
N GLN A 143 6.84 22.94 -8.30
CA GLN A 143 7.84 22.59 -9.32
C GLN A 143 8.83 21.59 -8.71
N ILE A 144 9.50 20.84 -9.59
CA ILE A 144 10.55 19.92 -9.19
C ILE A 144 11.80 20.71 -8.79
N SER A 145 12.25 20.50 -7.56
CA SER A 145 13.51 21.03 -7.06
C SER A 145 14.64 20.01 -7.26
N ASN A 146 15.73 20.43 -7.90
CA ASN A 146 16.90 19.59 -8.21
C ASN A 146 18.12 19.93 -7.32
N THR A 147 17.93 20.41 -6.10
CA THR A 147 19.04 20.76 -5.21
C THR A 147 19.84 19.53 -4.78
N SER A 148 19.61 18.97 -3.61
CA SER A 148 20.27 17.75 -3.14
C SER A 148 19.38 16.50 -3.34
N TRP A 149 18.08 16.69 -3.28
CA TRP A 149 17.05 15.64 -3.48
C TRP A 149 15.98 16.15 -4.42
N ILE A 150 15.60 15.35 -5.39
CA ILE A 150 14.51 15.66 -6.33
C ILE A 150 13.19 15.59 -5.57
N ARG A 151 12.49 16.72 -5.45
CA ARG A 151 11.22 16.87 -4.70
C ARG A 151 10.26 17.83 -5.39
N ASN A 152 8.98 17.65 -5.14
CA ASN A 152 7.94 18.61 -5.53
C ASN A 152 7.85 19.71 -4.47
N VAL A 153 8.15 20.96 -4.85
CA VAL A 153 8.26 22.06 -3.90
C VAL A 153 7.50 23.29 -4.41
N CYS A 154 6.62 23.87 -3.57
CA CYS A 154 5.88 25.08 -3.89
C CYS A 154 6.79 26.32 -3.84
N LYS A 155 6.32 27.45 -4.41
CA LYS A 155 7.04 28.73 -4.45
C LYS A 155 7.55 29.18 -3.07
N LYS A 156 6.74 29.01 -2.01
CA LYS A 156 7.11 29.42 -0.65
C LYS A 156 8.21 28.54 -0.03
N CYS A 157 8.30 27.27 -0.41
CA CYS A 157 9.28 26.33 0.13
C CYS A 157 10.55 26.21 -0.74
N ARG A 158 10.55 26.77 -1.96
CA ARG A 158 11.75 26.94 -2.77
C ARG A 158 12.59 28.07 -2.19
N LYS A 159 13.68 27.76 -1.53
CA LYS A 159 14.70 28.71 -1.08
C LYS A 159 15.93 28.61 -1.97
#